data_78e898ee0bb4e178718ff744cb1982b2
#
_entry.id   78e898ee0bb4e178718ff744cb1982b2
#
_cell.length_a   1.000
_cell.length_b   1.000
_cell.length_c   1.000
_cell.angle_alpha   90.00
_cell.angle_beta   90.00
_cell.angle_gamma   90.00
#
_symmetry.space_group_name_H-M   'P 1'
#
loop_
_entity.id
_entity.type
_entity.pdbx_description
1 polymer ?
#
loop_
_entity_poly.entity_id
_entity_poly.type
_entity_poly.pdbx_seq_one_letter_code
_entity_poly.pdbx_strand_id
1 'polypeptide(L)'
;MSAAPKGSGGPDHRLERLIFFSDAVIAIAITLLIIEIHPPHLHSDHDGWAALGALWPQFFGFALSFAVIGRFWVGHHTAMSNMSTYDPRLLLPNLAFLMAIAFMPFATAFLSANLGVQVPAIFYNATLAVLAAFNARVIFVATDPSHRHRGNDVTTTARLIRARSLAAIIAALLAVALAFVAPAISQAALFTMPLWRRLLMNRIAA
;
A
#
# COMPACT_ATOMS: atom_id res chain seq x y z
N MET A 1 -35.63 25.07 -32.83
CA MET A 1 -34.62 25.13 -31.75
C MET A 1 -34.15 23.71 -31.48
N SER A 2 -33.05 23.35 -32.08
CA SER A 2 -32.44 22.02 -31.95
C SER A 2 -31.63 21.96 -30.65
N ALA A 3 -32.00 21.04 -29.76
CA ALA A 3 -31.23 20.79 -28.55
C ALA A 3 -29.89 20.13 -28.92
N ALA A 4 -28.79 20.78 -28.53
CA ALA A 4 -27.44 20.25 -28.71
C ALA A 4 -27.30 18.93 -27.92
N PRO A 5 -26.59 17.91 -28.46
CA PRO A 5 -26.39 16.66 -27.76
C PRO A 5 -25.44 16.89 -26.56
N LYS A 6 -25.96 16.68 -25.35
CA LYS A 6 -25.16 16.53 -24.14
C LYS A 6 -24.40 15.21 -24.23
N GLY A 7 -23.09 15.27 -24.25
CA GLY A 7 -22.30 14.09 -24.02
C GLY A 7 -21.03 13.96 -24.84
N SER A 8 -20.13 14.93 -24.80
CA SER A 8 -18.72 14.65 -25.09
C SER A 8 -18.16 13.88 -23.89
N GLY A 9 -17.96 12.57 -24.04
CA GLY A 9 -17.35 11.72 -23.03
C GLY A 9 -15.87 12.03 -22.83
N GLY A 10 -15.56 13.23 -22.33
CA GLY A 10 -14.25 13.58 -21.81
C GLY A 10 -13.99 12.85 -20.48
N PRO A 11 -12.73 12.71 -20.09
CA PRO A 11 -12.36 12.15 -18.81
C PRO A 11 -13.01 12.94 -17.66
N ASP A 12 -13.45 12.22 -16.60
CA ASP A 12 -14.03 12.86 -15.41
C ASP A 12 -12.93 13.58 -14.63
N HIS A 13 -12.87 14.90 -14.73
CA HIS A 13 -11.84 15.74 -14.08
C HIS A 13 -11.82 15.56 -12.55
N ARG A 14 -12.93 15.15 -11.91
CA ARG A 14 -12.94 14.89 -10.46
C ARG A 14 -12.15 13.62 -10.15
N LEU A 15 -12.35 12.57 -10.94
CA LEU A 15 -11.62 11.32 -10.81
C LEU A 15 -10.12 11.54 -11.08
N GLU A 16 -9.77 12.26 -12.15
CA GLU A 16 -8.37 12.57 -12.46
C GLU A 16 -7.68 13.32 -11.33
N ARG A 17 -8.33 14.36 -10.79
CA ARG A 17 -7.79 15.10 -9.63
C ARG A 17 -7.58 14.24 -8.41
N LEU A 18 -8.49 13.29 -8.13
CA LEU A 18 -8.35 12.36 -7.01
C LEU A 18 -7.17 11.42 -7.21
N ILE A 19 -6.98 10.90 -8.44
CA ILE A 19 -5.84 10.05 -8.81
C ILE A 19 -4.52 10.82 -8.63
N PHE A 20 -4.39 12.01 -9.23
CA PHE A 20 -3.17 12.83 -9.13
C PHE A 20 -2.84 13.21 -7.69
N PHE A 21 -3.84 13.57 -6.90
CA PHE A 21 -3.64 13.86 -5.48
C PHE A 21 -3.12 12.63 -4.73
N SER A 22 -3.69 11.45 -4.99
CA SER A 22 -3.27 10.20 -4.36
C SER A 22 -1.84 9.83 -4.76
N ASP A 23 -1.51 9.90 -6.05
CA ASP A 23 -0.17 9.62 -6.56
C ASP A 23 0.87 10.56 -5.95
N ALA A 24 0.55 11.85 -5.81
CA ALA A 24 1.43 12.83 -5.19
C ALA A 24 1.71 12.52 -3.71
N VAL A 25 0.67 12.21 -2.93
CA VAL A 25 0.83 11.88 -1.49
C VAL A 25 1.65 10.60 -1.33
N ILE A 26 1.39 9.56 -2.14
CA ILE A 26 2.14 8.30 -2.08
C ILE A 26 3.60 8.52 -2.47
N ALA A 27 3.88 9.31 -3.52
CA ALA A 27 5.24 9.63 -3.94
C ALA A 27 6.02 10.37 -2.84
N ILE A 28 5.39 11.34 -2.16
CA ILE A 28 6.01 12.05 -1.03
C ILE A 28 6.29 11.07 0.11
N ALA A 29 5.33 10.23 0.49
CA ALA A 29 5.50 9.27 1.59
C ALA A 29 6.64 8.27 1.32
N ILE A 30 6.77 7.77 0.10
CA ILE A 30 7.87 6.87 -0.30
C ILE A 30 9.22 7.57 -0.18
N THR A 31 9.31 8.82 -0.61
CA THR A 31 10.57 9.58 -0.53
C THR A 31 10.95 9.97 0.89
N LEU A 32 9.96 10.20 1.77
CA LEU A 32 10.21 10.49 3.18
C LEU A 32 10.82 9.30 3.94
N LEU A 33 10.68 8.06 3.46
CA LEU A 33 11.30 6.90 4.09
C LEU A 33 12.83 7.02 4.22
N ILE A 34 13.50 7.67 3.26
CA ILE A 34 14.97 7.81 3.30
C ILE A 34 15.44 8.78 4.37
N ILE A 35 14.61 9.75 4.75
CA ILE A 35 14.97 10.77 5.74
C ILE A 35 15.15 10.16 7.13
N GLU A 36 14.50 9.03 7.39
CA GLU A 36 14.61 8.30 8.66
C GLU A 36 15.95 7.56 8.82
N ILE A 37 16.76 7.47 7.74
CA ILE A 37 18.11 6.90 7.80
C ILE A 37 19.10 8.03 8.13
N HIS A 38 19.56 8.06 9.37
CA HIS A 38 20.48 9.08 9.83
C HIS A 38 21.94 8.64 9.58
N PRO A 39 22.74 9.43 8.84
CA PRO A 39 24.15 9.11 8.62
C PRO A 39 24.91 9.13 9.95
N PRO A 40 25.82 8.16 10.19
CA PRO A 40 26.61 8.11 11.41
C PRO A 40 27.68 9.23 11.41
N HIS A 41 27.97 9.75 12.60
CA HIS A 41 29.12 10.63 12.78
C HIS A 41 30.39 9.79 12.89
N LEU A 42 31.35 10.02 11.98
CA LEU A 42 32.62 9.31 11.93
C LEU A 42 33.70 10.11 12.69
N HIS A 43 34.48 9.43 13.51
CA HIS A 43 35.61 10.03 14.22
C HIS A 43 36.96 9.63 13.54
N SER A 44 36.96 8.59 12.69
CA SER A 44 38.12 8.15 11.91
C SER A 44 37.68 7.44 10.62
N ASP A 45 38.54 7.41 9.60
CA ASP A 45 38.28 6.71 8.33
C ASP A 45 38.16 5.19 8.51
N HIS A 46 38.80 4.63 9.55
CA HIS A 46 38.76 3.18 9.82
C HIS A 46 37.40 2.68 10.27
N ASP A 47 36.53 3.53 10.83
CA ASP A 47 35.24 3.15 11.39
C ASP A 47 34.11 3.22 10.34
N GLY A 48 34.38 3.80 9.16
CA GLY A 48 33.36 4.11 8.15
C GLY A 48 32.54 2.90 7.69
N TRP A 49 33.21 1.80 7.34
CA TRP A 49 32.50 0.60 6.85
C TRP A 49 31.72 -0.10 7.97
N ALA A 50 32.25 -0.13 9.18
CA ALA A 50 31.53 -0.70 10.32
C ALA A 50 30.30 0.12 10.68
N ALA A 51 30.42 1.46 10.69
CA ALA A 51 29.32 2.38 10.94
C ALA A 51 28.24 2.28 9.87
N LEU A 52 28.61 2.18 8.59
CA LEU A 52 27.68 1.96 7.49
C LEU A 52 26.96 0.60 7.63
N GLY A 53 27.69 -0.46 8.00
CA GLY A 53 27.14 -1.77 8.26
C GLY A 53 26.13 -1.78 9.41
N ALA A 54 26.35 -0.94 10.44
CA ALA A 54 25.41 -0.80 11.56
C ALA A 54 24.05 -0.19 11.15
N LEU A 55 23.97 0.49 10.00
CA LEU A 55 22.71 1.01 9.45
C LEU A 55 21.88 -0.05 8.71
N TRP A 56 22.36 -1.30 8.62
CA TRP A 56 21.63 -2.37 7.93
C TRP A 56 20.14 -2.47 8.32
N PRO A 57 19.74 -2.36 9.61
CA PRO A 57 18.34 -2.42 9.98
C PRO A 57 17.50 -1.30 9.36
N GLN A 58 18.08 -0.09 9.24
CA GLN A 58 17.41 1.07 8.65
C GLN A 58 17.27 0.91 7.12
N PHE A 59 18.34 0.44 6.46
CA PHE A 59 18.26 0.11 5.02
C PHE A 59 17.24 -0.99 4.73
N PHE A 60 17.19 -2.02 5.56
CA PHE A 60 16.19 -3.08 5.44
C PHE A 60 14.77 -2.54 5.62
N GLY A 61 14.52 -1.76 6.68
CA GLY A 61 13.23 -1.12 6.95
C GLY A 61 12.79 -0.23 5.79
N PHE A 62 13.70 0.60 5.25
CA PHE A 62 13.48 1.43 4.08
C PHE A 62 13.08 0.59 2.85
N ALA A 63 13.90 -0.39 2.47
CA ALA A 63 13.67 -1.21 1.29
C ALA A 63 12.34 -2.00 1.38
N LEU A 64 12.07 -2.58 2.55
CA LEU A 64 10.83 -3.29 2.83
C LEU A 64 9.61 -2.36 2.67
N SER A 65 9.62 -1.21 3.35
CA SER A 65 8.50 -0.27 3.33
C SER A 65 8.30 0.36 1.96
N PHE A 66 9.39 0.68 1.25
CA PHE A 66 9.33 1.14 -0.14
C PHE A 66 8.63 0.13 -1.05
N ALA A 67 9.05 -1.14 -0.97
CA ALA A 67 8.44 -2.21 -1.77
C ALA A 67 6.96 -2.43 -1.41
N VAL A 68 6.62 -2.38 -0.12
CA VAL A 68 5.24 -2.54 0.36
C VAL A 68 4.36 -1.39 -0.09
N ILE A 69 4.77 -0.14 0.10
CA ILE A 69 4.00 1.05 -0.35
C ILE A 69 3.86 1.03 -1.88
N GLY A 70 4.94 0.76 -2.61
CA GLY A 70 4.91 0.63 -4.06
C GLY A 70 3.93 -0.45 -4.54
N ARG A 71 3.85 -1.55 -3.81
CA ARG A 71 2.88 -2.62 -4.09
C ARG A 71 1.44 -2.18 -3.88
N PHE A 72 1.16 -1.41 -2.82
CA PHE A 72 -0.16 -0.82 -2.59
C PHE A 72 -0.50 0.21 -3.66
N TRP A 73 0.45 1.07 -4.03
CA TRP A 73 0.28 2.04 -5.11
C TRP A 73 -0.12 1.39 -6.43
N VAL A 74 0.58 0.34 -6.87
CA VAL A 74 0.23 -0.39 -8.11
C VAL A 74 -1.21 -0.90 -8.08
N GLY A 75 -1.66 -1.47 -6.97
CA GLY A 75 -3.03 -1.96 -6.82
C GLY A 75 -4.06 -0.84 -6.84
N HIS A 76 -3.81 0.23 -6.10
CA HIS A 76 -4.64 1.43 -6.01
C HIS A 76 -4.75 2.12 -7.37
N HIS A 77 -3.62 2.42 -7.99
CA HIS A 77 -3.56 3.07 -9.31
C HIS A 77 -4.30 2.25 -10.38
N THR A 78 -4.09 0.93 -10.42
CA THR A 78 -4.79 0.05 -11.36
C THR A 78 -6.30 0.07 -11.14
N ALA A 79 -6.77 0.07 -9.90
CA ALA A 79 -8.20 0.10 -9.59
C ALA A 79 -8.85 1.43 -10.03
N MET A 80 -8.20 2.54 -9.71
CA MET A 80 -8.69 3.89 -10.02
C MET A 80 -8.65 4.20 -11.53
N SER A 81 -7.57 3.80 -12.22
CA SER A 81 -7.40 4.05 -13.68
C SER A 81 -8.40 3.28 -14.55
N ASN A 82 -8.98 2.20 -14.04
CA ASN A 82 -10.01 1.44 -14.73
C ASN A 82 -11.42 2.05 -14.59
N MET A 83 -11.60 3.07 -13.76
CA MET A 83 -12.87 3.79 -13.64
C MET A 83 -13.03 4.81 -14.77
N SER A 84 -14.26 5.05 -15.18
CA SER A 84 -14.60 6.11 -16.16
C SER A 84 -15.31 7.30 -15.52
N THR A 85 -15.85 7.14 -14.31
CA THR A 85 -16.62 8.18 -13.60
C THR A 85 -16.24 8.21 -12.12
N TYR A 86 -16.25 9.41 -11.54
CA TYR A 86 -16.01 9.62 -10.11
C TYR A 86 -17.19 9.10 -9.27
N ASP A 87 -16.87 8.41 -8.17
CA ASP A 87 -17.82 8.04 -7.14
C ASP A 87 -17.49 8.75 -5.81
N PRO A 88 -18.41 9.55 -5.24
CA PRO A 88 -18.19 10.21 -3.95
C PRO A 88 -17.84 9.26 -2.80
N ARG A 89 -18.24 7.98 -2.87
CA ARG A 89 -17.93 6.95 -1.88
C ARG A 89 -16.44 6.63 -1.78
N LEU A 90 -15.63 7.05 -2.79
CA LEU A 90 -14.16 6.90 -2.79
C LEU A 90 -13.48 7.88 -1.84
N LEU A 91 -14.03 9.06 -1.63
CA LEU A 91 -13.30 10.17 -1.02
C LEU A 91 -12.77 9.82 0.38
N LEU A 92 -13.66 9.41 1.29
CA LEU A 92 -13.25 9.12 2.68
C LEU A 92 -12.31 7.90 2.79
N PRO A 93 -12.61 6.74 2.16
CA PRO A 93 -11.67 5.61 2.19
C PRO A 93 -10.31 5.94 1.58
N ASN A 94 -10.28 6.75 0.51
CA ASN A 94 -9.04 7.17 -0.11
C ASN A 94 -8.23 8.08 0.81
N LEU A 95 -8.84 9.08 1.45
CA LEU A 95 -8.16 9.94 2.42
C LEU A 95 -7.63 9.13 3.61
N ALA A 96 -8.39 8.17 4.12
CA ALA A 96 -7.95 7.30 5.21
C ALA A 96 -6.76 6.39 4.78
N PHE A 97 -6.80 5.87 3.55
CA PHE A 97 -5.67 5.15 2.96
C PHE A 97 -4.43 6.02 2.85
N LEU A 98 -4.55 7.25 2.32
CA LEU A 98 -3.44 8.18 2.18
C LEU A 98 -2.87 8.62 3.54
N MET A 99 -3.72 8.81 4.55
CA MET A 99 -3.27 9.07 5.91
C MET A 99 -2.43 7.92 6.47
N ALA A 100 -2.87 6.67 6.26
CA ALA A 100 -2.10 5.50 6.68
C ALA A 100 -0.77 5.37 5.92
N ILE A 101 -0.74 5.70 4.62
CA ILE A 101 0.49 5.78 3.81
C ILE A 101 1.45 6.84 4.37
N ALA A 102 0.95 8.05 4.64
CA ALA A 102 1.76 9.15 5.18
C ALA A 102 2.34 8.85 6.57
N PHE A 103 1.74 7.91 7.30
CA PHE A 103 2.21 7.46 8.61
C PHE A 103 3.31 6.38 8.53
N MET A 104 3.49 5.73 7.36
CA MET A 104 4.45 4.64 7.18
C MET A 104 5.92 5.01 7.47
N PRO A 105 6.45 6.20 7.13
CA PRO A 105 7.81 6.56 7.49
C PRO A 105 8.09 6.44 8.99
N PHE A 106 7.21 6.97 9.83
CA PHE A 106 7.32 6.84 11.29
C PHE A 106 7.28 5.37 11.74
N ALA A 107 6.32 4.58 11.23
CA ALA A 107 6.21 3.17 11.59
C ALA A 107 7.47 2.37 11.17
N THR A 108 8.07 2.72 10.04
CA THR A 108 9.32 2.14 9.53
C THR A 108 10.50 2.50 10.42
N ALA A 109 10.64 3.79 10.78
CA ALA A 109 11.69 4.26 11.67
C ALA A 109 11.62 3.54 13.03
N PHE A 110 10.41 3.45 13.60
CA PHE A 110 10.19 2.79 14.89
C PHE A 110 10.55 1.30 14.86
N LEU A 111 10.19 0.59 13.76
CA LEU A 111 10.58 -0.81 13.56
C LEU A 111 12.09 -0.96 13.42
N SER A 112 12.72 -0.19 12.53
CA SER A 112 14.13 -0.36 12.15
C SER A 112 15.10 0.05 13.27
N ALA A 113 14.71 1.02 14.10
CA ALA A 113 15.47 1.40 15.30
C ALA A 113 15.40 0.33 16.41
N ASN A 114 14.44 -0.60 16.36
CA ASN A 114 14.16 -1.57 17.42
C ASN A 114 13.90 -2.97 16.87
N LEU A 115 14.75 -3.44 15.94
CA LEU A 115 14.58 -4.76 15.35
C LEU A 115 14.58 -5.87 16.42
N GLY A 116 13.64 -6.80 16.28
CA GLY A 116 13.48 -7.92 17.21
C GLY A 116 12.67 -7.59 18.46
N VAL A 117 12.30 -6.32 18.68
CA VAL A 117 11.44 -5.90 19.79
C VAL A 117 9.97 -6.06 19.39
N GLN A 118 9.17 -6.59 20.32
CA GLN A 118 7.77 -6.97 20.05
C GLN A 118 6.88 -5.77 19.72
N VAL A 119 6.92 -4.71 20.51
CA VAL A 119 6.02 -3.54 20.35
C VAL A 119 6.22 -2.85 19.00
N PRO A 120 7.45 -2.50 18.56
CA PRO A 120 7.67 -1.92 17.23
C PRO A 120 7.22 -2.84 16.09
N ALA A 121 7.44 -4.17 16.20
CA ALA A 121 7.00 -5.13 15.19
C ALA A 121 5.48 -5.20 15.09
N ILE A 122 4.76 -5.26 16.22
CA ILE A 122 3.30 -5.22 16.26
C ILE A 122 2.79 -3.90 15.66
N PHE A 123 3.37 -2.78 16.07
CA PHE A 123 2.96 -1.46 15.62
C PHE A 123 3.08 -1.30 14.10
N TYR A 124 4.22 -1.67 13.52
CA TYR A 124 4.45 -1.64 12.09
C TYR A 124 3.45 -2.54 11.33
N ASN A 125 3.29 -3.79 11.76
CA ASN A 125 2.40 -4.75 11.13
C ASN A 125 0.92 -4.35 11.28
N ALA A 126 0.52 -3.76 12.41
CA ALA A 126 -0.82 -3.21 12.62
C ALA A 126 -1.08 -2.01 11.70
N THR A 127 -0.09 -1.12 11.53
CA THR A 127 -0.18 -0.01 10.57
C THR A 127 -0.39 -0.54 9.15
N LEU A 128 0.35 -1.60 8.75
CA LEU A 128 0.14 -2.26 7.46
C LEU A 128 -1.25 -2.89 7.33
N ALA A 129 -1.79 -3.50 8.39
CA ALA A 129 -3.12 -4.09 8.36
C ALA A 129 -4.21 -3.02 8.18
N VAL A 130 -4.10 -1.89 8.87
CA VAL A 130 -4.99 -0.73 8.73
C VAL A 130 -4.91 -0.15 7.31
N LEU A 131 -3.69 0.04 6.79
CA LEU A 131 -3.44 0.50 5.43
C LEU A 131 -4.06 -0.44 4.40
N ALA A 132 -3.87 -1.76 4.56
CA ALA A 132 -4.45 -2.78 3.69
C ALA A 132 -5.97 -2.76 3.72
N ALA A 133 -6.59 -2.57 4.88
CA ALA A 133 -8.03 -2.48 5.03
C ALA A 133 -8.63 -1.26 4.31
N PHE A 134 -8.02 -0.07 4.46
CA PHE A 134 -8.47 1.13 3.76
C PHE A 134 -8.26 1.01 2.24
N ASN A 135 -7.10 0.49 1.80
CA ASN A 135 -6.87 0.22 0.38
C ASN A 135 -7.88 -0.78 -0.19
N ALA A 136 -8.20 -1.84 0.54
CA ALA A 136 -9.23 -2.79 0.12
C ALA A 136 -10.59 -2.10 -0.04
N ARG A 137 -10.97 -1.21 0.89
CA ARG A 137 -12.22 -0.45 0.77
C ARG A 137 -12.25 0.42 -0.48
N VAL A 138 -11.15 1.13 -0.80
CA VAL A 138 -11.01 1.89 -2.05
C VAL A 138 -11.18 0.96 -3.26
N ILE A 139 -10.47 -0.16 -3.29
CA ILE A 139 -10.52 -1.13 -4.40
C ILE A 139 -11.94 -1.70 -4.57
N PHE A 140 -12.65 -2.03 -3.48
CA PHE A 140 -14.01 -2.56 -3.55
C PHE A 140 -14.99 -1.53 -4.12
N VAL A 141 -14.87 -0.26 -3.76
CA VAL A 141 -15.68 0.81 -4.36
C VAL A 141 -15.27 1.03 -5.82
N ALA A 142 -13.98 1.15 -6.12
CA ALA A 142 -13.51 1.40 -7.48
C ALA A 142 -13.85 0.27 -8.46
N THR A 143 -14.01 -0.97 -7.98
CA THR A 143 -14.35 -2.15 -8.79
C THR A 143 -15.83 -2.56 -8.66
N ASP A 144 -16.69 -1.69 -8.16
CA ASP A 144 -18.13 -1.97 -8.06
C ASP A 144 -18.72 -2.14 -9.48
N PRO A 145 -19.51 -3.21 -9.73
CA PRO A 145 -20.11 -3.45 -11.04
C PRO A 145 -21.04 -2.33 -11.52
N SER A 146 -21.56 -1.50 -10.62
CA SER A 146 -22.41 -0.34 -10.97
C SER A 146 -21.65 0.79 -11.68
N HIS A 147 -20.30 0.81 -11.61
CA HIS A 147 -19.48 1.78 -12.31
C HIS A 147 -19.26 1.37 -13.77
N ARG A 148 -19.19 2.38 -14.66
CA ARG A 148 -18.69 2.16 -16.01
C ARG A 148 -17.18 1.99 -15.92
N HIS A 149 -16.70 0.85 -16.40
CA HIS A 149 -15.27 0.56 -16.47
C HIS A 149 -14.77 0.69 -17.90
N ARG A 150 -13.50 1.04 -18.07
CA ARG A 150 -12.83 1.07 -19.36
C ARG A 150 -12.38 -0.34 -19.73
N GLY A 151 -12.89 -0.88 -20.86
CA GLY A 151 -12.41 -2.15 -21.43
C GLY A 151 -13.33 -3.35 -21.27
N ASN A 152 -13.09 -4.40 -22.06
CA ASN A 152 -13.97 -5.55 -22.20
C ASN A 152 -13.74 -6.67 -21.17
N ASP A 153 -12.61 -6.66 -20.43
CA ASP A 153 -12.24 -7.73 -19.45
C ASP A 153 -12.21 -7.22 -18.01
N VAL A 154 -13.27 -6.49 -17.65
CA VAL A 154 -13.38 -5.81 -16.36
C VAL A 154 -13.55 -6.79 -15.20
N THR A 155 -14.30 -7.88 -15.41
CA THR A 155 -14.64 -8.81 -14.32
C THR A 155 -13.41 -9.58 -13.82
N THR A 156 -12.57 -10.06 -14.71
CA THR A 156 -11.33 -10.79 -14.35
C THR A 156 -10.35 -9.87 -13.66
N THR A 157 -10.13 -8.67 -14.19
CA THR A 157 -9.25 -7.67 -13.58
C THR A 157 -9.74 -7.25 -12.20
N ALA A 158 -11.04 -6.95 -12.04
CA ALA A 158 -11.63 -6.59 -10.74
C ALA A 158 -11.47 -7.73 -9.72
N ARG A 159 -11.74 -8.99 -10.10
CA ARG A 159 -11.55 -10.15 -9.22
C ARG A 159 -10.10 -10.29 -8.78
N LEU A 160 -9.15 -10.14 -9.70
CA LEU A 160 -7.72 -10.24 -9.40
C LEU A 160 -7.26 -9.15 -8.42
N ILE A 161 -7.69 -7.89 -8.62
CA ILE A 161 -7.31 -6.78 -7.76
C ILE A 161 -7.94 -6.95 -6.38
N ARG A 162 -9.21 -7.35 -6.27
CA ARG A 162 -9.86 -7.67 -4.99
C ARG A 162 -9.16 -8.81 -4.26
N ALA A 163 -8.84 -9.91 -4.94
CA ALA A 163 -8.11 -11.03 -4.33
C ALA A 163 -6.73 -10.61 -3.82
N ARG A 164 -6.03 -9.71 -4.54
CA ARG A 164 -4.74 -9.15 -4.12
C ARG A 164 -4.89 -8.29 -2.85
N SER A 165 -5.93 -7.48 -2.76
CA SER A 165 -6.16 -6.62 -1.58
C SER A 165 -6.54 -7.43 -0.34
N LEU A 166 -7.36 -8.47 -0.48
CA LEU A 166 -7.69 -9.38 0.61
C LEU A 166 -6.47 -10.19 1.06
N ALA A 167 -5.65 -10.68 0.13
CA ALA A 167 -4.40 -11.36 0.44
C ALA A 167 -3.44 -10.46 1.24
N ALA A 168 -3.40 -9.16 0.95
CA ALA A 168 -2.59 -8.20 1.71
C ALA A 168 -3.09 -8.05 3.16
N ILE A 169 -4.41 -7.99 3.37
CA ILE A 169 -5.00 -7.96 4.73
C ILE A 169 -4.62 -9.23 5.50
N ILE A 170 -4.81 -10.41 4.90
CA ILE A 170 -4.50 -11.69 5.55
C ILE A 170 -3.01 -11.74 5.92
N ALA A 171 -2.12 -11.40 5.00
CA ALA A 171 -0.68 -11.40 5.26
C ALA A 171 -0.27 -10.41 6.36
N ALA A 172 -0.88 -9.21 6.40
CA ALA A 172 -0.61 -8.22 7.44
C ALA A 172 -1.12 -8.68 8.81
N LEU A 173 -2.31 -9.29 8.89
CA LEU A 173 -2.84 -9.85 10.13
C LEU A 173 -2.00 -11.02 10.64
N LEU A 174 -1.51 -11.88 9.73
CA LEU A 174 -0.55 -12.94 10.08
C LEU A 174 0.77 -12.36 10.61
N ALA A 175 1.26 -11.28 10.00
CA ALA A 175 2.44 -10.58 10.48
C ALA A 175 2.23 -10.00 11.89
N VAL A 176 1.05 -9.44 12.17
CA VAL A 176 0.67 -9.01 13.53
C VAL A 176 0.70 -10.20 14.50
N ALA A 177 0.02 -11.30 14.16
CA ALA A 177 -0.03 -12.48 15.01
C ALA A 177 1.38 -13.07 15.27
N LEU A 178 2.21 -13.13 14.22
CA LEU A 178 3.59 -13.63 14.33
C LEU A 178 4.46 -12.70 15.18
N ALA A 179 4.20 -11.39 15.21
CA ALA A 179 4.94 -10.44 16.01
C ALA A 179 4.78 -10.67 17.53
N PHE A 180 3.70 -11.32 17.97
CA PHE A 180 3.54 -11.70 19.38
C PHE A 180 4.45 -12.84 19.81
N VAL A 181 4.88 -13.70 18.87
CA VAL A 181 5.67 -14.91 19.16
C VAL A 181 7.10 -14.77 18.66
N ALA A 182 7.29 -14.20 17.49
CA ALA A 182 8.59 -14.10 16.82
C ALA A 182 8.73 -12.73 16.12
N PRO A 183 8.91 -11.63 16.88
CA PRO A 183 8.91 -10.27 16.33
C PRO A 183 9.99 -10.04 15.28
N ALA A 184 11.18 -10.65 15.43
CA ALA A 184 12.30 -10.47 14.51
C ALA A 184 12.02 -10.96 13.06
N ILE A 185 11.13 -11.93 12.90
CA ILE A 185 10.80 -12.52 11.58
C ILE A 185 9.35 -12.28 11.17
N SER A 186 8.60 -11.49 11.91
CA SER A 186 7.17 -11.28 11.66
C SER A 186 6.88 -10.71 10.28
N GLN A 187 7.77 -9.88 9.73
CA GLN A 187 7.66 -9.32 8.38
C GLN A 187 7.74 -10.40 7.27
N ALA A 188 8.29 -11.58 7.57
CA ALA A 188 8.31 -12.69 6.62
C ALA A 188 6.89 -13.16 6.22
N ALA A 189 5.88 -12.95 7.08
CA ALA A 189 4.50 -13.23 6.75
C ALA A 189 3.99 -12.44 5.52
N LEU A 190 4.56 -11.28 5.22
CA LEU A 190 4.18 -10.49 4.04
C LEU A 190 4.53 -11.20 2.72
N PHE A 191 5.55 -12.06 2.71
CA PHE A 191 5.90 -12.87 1.54
C PHE A 191 4.89 -13.98 1.25
N THR A 192 3.94 -14.24 2.14
CA THR A 192 2.84 -15.21 1.91
C THR A 192 1.72 -14.66 1.02
N MET A 193 1.70 -13.36 0.68
CA MET A 193 0.68 -12.75 -0.17
C MET A 193 0.38 -13.52 -1.47
N PRO A 194 1.37 -14.02 -2.26
CA PRO A 194 1.09 -14.76 -3.48
C PRO A 194 0.29 -16.06 -3.24
N LEU A 195 0.55 -16.72 -2.10
CA LEU A 195 -0.17 -17.93 -1.70
C LEU A 195 -1.64 -17.63 -1.44
N TRP A 196 -1.92 -16.62 -0.61
CA TRP A 196 -3.29 -16.21 -0.29
C TRP A 196 -4.06 -15.77 -1.53
N ARG A 197 -3.40 -15.01 -2.43
CA ARG A 197 -4.00 -14.64 -3.71
C ARG A 197 -4.42 -15.87 -4.52
N ARG A 198 -3.56 -16.88 -4.64
CA ARG A 198 -3.88 -18.13 -5.38
C ARG A 198 -5.07 -18.85 -4.76
N LEU A 199 -5.09 -19.00 -3.45
CA LEU A 199 -6.18 -19.67 -2.72
C LEU A 199 -7.52 -18.93 -2.90
N LEU A 200 -7.51 -17.60 -2.82
CA LEU A 200 -8.71 -16.77 -3.03
C LEU A 200 -9.21 -16.86 -4.48
N MET A 201 -8.32 -16.83 -5.47
CA MET A 201 -8.72 -16.96 -6.86
C MET A 201 -9.31 -18.32 -7.17
N ASN A 202 -8.78 -19.41 -6.65
CA ASN A 202 -9.30 -20.76 -6.84
C ASN A 202 -10.72 -20.93 -6.23
N ARG A 203 -10.99 -20.28 -5.08
CA ARG A 203 -12.34 -20.31 -4.45
C ARG A 203 -13.39 -19.49 -5.21
N ILE A 204 -12.98 -18.47 -5.97
CA ILE A 204 -13.88 -17.62 -6.76
C ILE A 204 -14.19 -18.27 -8.12
N ALA A 205 -13.34 -19.20 -8.58
CA ALA A 205 -13.48 -19.92 -9.84
C ALA A 205 -14.29 -21.23 -9.71
N ALA A 206 -14.46 -21.76 -8.49
CA ALA A 206 -15.30 -22.92 -8.14
C ALA A 206 -16.71 -22.49 -7.74
#